data_b1a5edd704d3af7c48ba21e08e7e001d
#
_entry.id   b1a5edd704d3af7c48ba21e08e7e001d
#
_cell.length_a   1.000
_cell.length_b   1.000
_cell.length_c   1.000
_cell.angle_alpha   90.00
_cell.angle_beta   90.00
_cell.angle_gamma   90.00
#
_symmetry.space_group_name_H-M   'P 1'
#
loop_
_entity.id
_entity.type
_entity.pdbx_description
1 polymer ?
#
loop_
_entity_poly.entity_id
_entity_poly.type
_entity_poly.pdbx_seq_one_letter_code
_entity_poly.pdbx_strand_id
1 'polypeptide(L)'
;MRKSIRQRAKPWCVPLGLTLLIYILLRSVFLIGYVPSASMEPTLHEGSFILGLRLYSEPKVGDIIILEKDGVLLVKRIAACPGDPVDLSQLEYVTAIPIPVWEETVLTVPEGCYFVLGDNAQNSWDSRYWAQPFVSRQQIVAKLINSFCHCLDK
;
A
#
# COMPACT_ATOMS: atom_id res chain seq x y z
N MET A 1 26.84 -51.66 0.02
CA MET A 1 26.67 -50.81 -1.20
C MET A 1 26.11 -49.45 -0.80
N ARG A 2 26.93 -48.39 -0.83
CA ARG A 2 26.47 -46.99 -0.55
C ARG A 2 25.69 -46.48 -1.77
N LYS A 3 24.38 -46.31 -1.67
CA LYS A 3 23.59 -45.62 -2.71
C LYS A 3 24.15 -44.21 -2.89
N SER A 4 24.48 -43.84 -4.13
CA SER A 4 25.00 -42.53 -4.50
C SER A 4 24.06 -41.43 -4.02
N ILE A 5 24.61 -40.30 -3.55
CA ILE A 5 23.88 -39.12 -3.10
C ILE A 5 22.85 -38.67 -4.17
N ARG A 6 23.17 -38.81 -5.45
CA ARG A 6 22.26 -38.53 -6.59
C ARG A 6 20.99 -39.39 -6.58
N GLN A 7 21.03 -40.64 -6.11
CA GLN A 7 19.86 -41.55 -6.06
C GLN A 7 18.93 -41.22 -4.86
N ARG A 8 19.46 -40.59 -3.80
CA ARG A 8 18.68 -40.16 -2.63
C ARG A 8 18.01 -38.79 -2.86
N ALA A 9 18.56 -37.95 -3.73
CA ALA A 9 18.01 -36.61 -4.01
C ALA A 9 16.83 -36.61 -4.99
N LYS A 10 16.76 -37.60 -5.91
CA LYS A 10 15.69 -37.69 -6.92
C LYS A 10 14.24 -37.56 -6.40
N PRO A 11 13.84 -38.25 -5.30
CA PRO A 11 12.45 -38.14 -4.83
C PRO A 11 12.09 -36.79 -4.24
N TRP A 12 13.06 -35.96 -3.86
CA TRP A 12 12.84 -34.66 -3.26
C TRP A 12 12.79 -33.51 -4.28
N CYS A 13 13.28 -33.69 -5.50
CA CYS A 13 13.34 -32.66 -6.52
C CYS A 13 11.94 -32.15 -6.90
N VAL A 14 10.96 -33.04 -7.02
CA VAL A 14 9.58 -32.68 -7.41
C VAL A 14 8.87 -31.93 -6.28
N PRO A 15 8.82 -32.40 -5.03
CA PRO A 15 8.14 -31.68 -3.96
C PRO A 15 8.82 -30.32 -3.67
N LEU A 16 10.15 -30.23 -3.69
CA LEU A 16 10.86 -28.98 -3.51
C LEU A 16 10.57 -28.00 -4.65
N GLY A 17 10.56 -28.47 -5.90
CA GLY A 17 10.21 -27.66 -7.06
C GLY A 17 8.78 -27.11 -6.98
N LEU A 18 7.83 -27.96 -6.59
CA LEU A 18 6.44 -27.57 -6.41
C LEU A 18 6.28 -26.56 -5.26
N THR A 19 6.93 -26.78 -4.14
CA THR A 19 6.91 -25.84 -2.99
C THR A 19 7.47 -24.48 -3.38
N LEU A 20 8.59 -24.45 -4.09
CA LEU A 20 9.19 -23.21 -4.59
C LEU A 20 8.26 -22.49 -5.57
N LEU A 21 7.63 -23.24 -6.49
CA LEU A 21 6.67 -22.67 -7.43
C LEU A 21 5.48 -22.04 -6.71
N ILE A 22 4.89 -22.75 -5.75
CA ILE A 22 3.77 -22.25 -4.94
C ILE A 22 4.21 -21.00 -4.15
N TYR A 23 5.39 -21.01 -3.54
CA TYR A 23 5.93 -19.86 -2.83
C TYR A 23 6.07 -18.63 -3.74
N ILE A 24 6.62 -18.82 -4.95
CA ILE A 24 6.78 -17.73 -5.94
C ILE A 24 5.40 -17.21 -6.35
N LEU A 25 4.44 -18.07 -6.63
CA LEU A 25 3.08 -17.69 -6.99
C LEU A 25 2.39 -16.89 -5.88
N LEU A 26 2.45 -17.37 -4.64
CA LEU A 26 1.85 -16.67 -3.50
C LEU A 26 2.50 -15.29 -3.28
N ARG A 27 3.82 -15.19 -3.36
CA ARG A 27 4.54 -13.93 -3.24
C ARG A 27 4.26 -12.95 -4.39
N SER A 28 3.94 -13.46 -5.57
CA SER A 28 3.56 -12.64 -6.73
C SER A 28 2.15 -12.07 -6.62
N VAL A 29 1.27 -12.77 -5.90
CA VAL A 29 -0.14 -12.40 -5.75
C VAL A 29 -0.37 -11.57 -4.49
N PHE A 30 0.26 -11.94 -3.38
CA PHE A 30 0.04 -11.33 -2.08
C PHE A 30 1.24 -10.49 -1.61
N LEU A 31 0.93 -9.45 -0.85
CA LEU A 31 1.89 -8.65 -0.12
C LEU A 31 1.49 -8.65 1.36
N ILE A 32 2.41 -9.07 2.21
CA ILE A 32 2.26 -8.95 3.66
C ILE A 32 3.11 -7.75 4.09
N GLY A 33 2.50 -6.81 4.80
CA GLY A 33 3.15 -5.62 5.32
C GLY A 33 2.90 -5.42 6.81
N TYR A 34 3.68 -4.54 7.40
CA TYR A 34 3.53 -4.07 8.77
C TYR A 34 3.25 -2.57 8.74
N VAL A 35 2.37 -2.09 9.63
CA VAL A 35 1.96 -0.68 9.74
C VAL A 35 2.79 -0.01 10.85
N PRO A 36 3.80 0.80 10.49
CA PRO A 36 4.72 1.37 11.49
C PRO A 36 4.24 2.71 12.06
N SER A 37 3.09 3.23 11.64
CA SER A 37 2.63 4.57 12.01
C SER A 37 1.11 4.65 12.16
N ALA A 38 0.66 5.63 12.94
CA ALA A 38 -0.74 5.91 13.21
C ALA A 38 -1.47 6.65 12.06
N SER A 39 -0.87 6.79 10.87
CA SER A 39 -1.42 7.62 9.79
C SER A 39 -2.74 7.12 9.20
N MET A 40 -3.09 5.86 9.44
CA MET A 40 -4.33 5.22 8.97
C MET A 40 -5.30 4.90 10.11
N GLU A 41 -5.05 5.38 11.32
CA GLU A 41 -6.00 5.26 12.42
C GLU A 41 -7.27 6.08 12.16
N PRO A 42 -8.42 5.60 12.63
CA PRO A 42 -8.66 4.37 13.41
C PRO A 42 -8.77 3.10 12.54
N THR A 43 -8.73 3.20 11.22
CA THR A 43 -8.96 2.05 10.32
C THR A 43 -7.86 0.99 10.42
N LEU A 44 -6.60 1.41 10.48
CA LEU A 44 -5.45 0.54 10.66
C LEU A 44 -4.64 1.05 11.85
N HIS A 45 -4.54 0.25 12.89
CA HIS A 45 -3.75 0.60 14.07
C HIS A 45 -2.26 0.43 13.81
N GLU A 46 -1.47 1.29 14.40
CA GLU A 46 -0.02 1.11 14.47
C GLU A 46 0.31 -0.27 15.05
N GLY A 47 1.31 -0.95 14.51
CA GLY A 47 1.67 -2.32 14.92
C GLY A 47 0.88 -3.43 14.22
N SER A 48 -0.13 -3.12 13.43
CA SER A 48 -0.93 -4.13 12.72
C SER A 48 -0.19 -4.74 11.54
N PHE A 49 -0.51 -5.99 11.23
CA PHE A 49 -0.14 -6.62 9.97
C PHE A 49 -1.25 -6.45 8.94
N ILE A 50 -0.87 -6.24 7.70
CA ILE A 50 -1.78 -6.06 6.58
C ILE A 50 -1.52 -7.09 5.49
N LEU A 51 -2.61 -7.49 4.81
CA LEU A 51 -2.56 -8.34 3.64
C LEU A 51 -3.06 -7.56 2.43
N GLY A 52 -2.20 -7.37 1.46
CA GLY A 52 -2.49 -6.72 0.19
C GLY A 52 -2.53 -7.72 -0.97
N LEU A 53 -3.35 -7.42 -1.98
CA LEU A 53 -3.43 -8.14 -3.24
C LEU A 53 -2.71 -7.32 -4.31
N ARG A 54 -1.72 -7.93 -4.98
CA ARG A 54 -0.99 -7.32 -6.11
C ARG A 54 -1.79 -7.39 -7.42
N LEU A 55 -2.61 -8.44 -7.56
CA LEU A 55 -3.51 -8.62 -8.69
C LEU A 55 -4.89 -8.05 -8.32
N TYR A 56 -5.07 -6.76 -8.43
CA TYR A 56 -6.28 -6.05 -8.06
C TYR A 56 -6.89 -5.35 -9.30
N SER A 57 -8.20 -5.18 -9.27
CA SER A 57 -8.95 -4.40 -10.26
C SER A 57 -8.62 -2.92 -10.16
N GLU A 58 -9.13 -2.10 -11.08
CA GLU A 58 -8.96 -0.65 -11.06
C GLU A 58 -9.29 -0.09 -9.68
N PRO A 59 -8.35 0.68 -9.08
CA PRO A 59 -8.57 1.30 -7.77
C PRO A 59 -9.69 2.32 -7.81
N LYS A 60 -10.46 2.40 -6.72
CA LYS A 60 -11.62 3.30 -6.59
C LYS A 60 -11.48 4.16 -5.34
N VAL A 61 -12.24 5.26 -5.32
CA VAL A 61 -12.37 6.09 -4.11
C VAL A 61 -12.79 5.22 -2.91
N GLY A 62 -12.12 5.39 -1.80
CA GLY A 62 -12.31 4.62 -0.57
C GLY A 62 -11.42 3.38 -0.44
N ASP A 63 -10.81 2.89 -1.53
CA ASP A 63 -9.86 1.76 -1.44
C ASP A 63 -8.61 2.14 -0.65
N ILE A 64 -8.15 1.23 0.20
CA ILE A 64 -6.86 1.37 0.87
C ILE A 64 -5.82 0.67 0.01
N ILE A 65 -4.77 1.40 -0.33
CA ILE A 65 -3.70 0.94 -1.20
C ILE A 65 -2.35 0.97 -0.49
N ILE A 66 -1.47 0.08 -0.93
CA ILE A 66 -0.06 0.09 -0.59
C ILE A 66 0.67 0.64 -1.81
N LEU A 67 1.33 1.76 -1.65
CA LEU A 67 2.05 2.45 -2.72
C LEU A 67 3.52 2.60 -2.38
N GLU A 68 4.35 2.76 -3.40
CA GLU A 68 5.76 3.08 -3.26
C GLU A 68 6.00 4.54 -3.68
N LYS A 69 6.57 5.33 -2.78
CA LYS A 69 6.98 6.70 -3.04
C LYS A 69 8.36 6.94 -2.43
N ASP A 70 9.27 7.45 -3.26
CA ASP A 70 10.65 7.75 -2.85
C ASP A 70 11.38 6.56 -2.18
N GLY A 71 11.09 5.32 -2.67
CA GLY A 71 11.67 4.09 -2.15
C GLY A 71 11.06 3.59 -0.84
N VAL A 72 9.98 4.23 -0.34
CA VAL A 72 9.27 3.86 0.88
C VAL A 72 7.88 3.34 0.54
N LEU A 73 7.48 2.24 1.18
CA LEU A 73 6.11 1.74 1.10
C LEU A 73 5.22 2.51 2.08
N LEU A 74 4.15 3.07 1.55
CA LEU A 74 3.14 3.82 2.29
C LEU A 74 1.79 3.13 2.15
N VAL A 75 0.97 3.24 3.20
CA VAL A 75 -0.44 2.79 3.17
C VAL A 75 -1.31 4.03 3.25
N LYS A 76 -2.19 4.23 2.27
CA LYS A 76 -3.08 5.39 2.16
C LYS A 76 -4.41 4.99 1.57
N ARG A 77 -5.43 5.84 1.75
CA ARG A 77 -6.75 5.71 1.14
C ARG A 77 -6.85 6.58 -0.11
N ILE A 78 -7.45 6.05 -1.16
CA ILE A 78 -7.78 6.83 -2.35
C ILE A 78 -8.92 7.78 -2.00
N ALA A 79 -8.65 9.07 -2.10
CA ALA A 79 -9.62 10.13 -1.89
C ALA A 79 -10.23 10.64 -3.20
N ALA A 80 -9.46 10.61 -4.30
CA ALA A 80 -9.95 10.96 -5.62
C ALA A 80 -9.28 10.13 -6.71
N CYS A 81 -10.06 9.82 -7.76
CA CYS A 81 -9.67 9.05 -8.95
C CYS A 81 -9.38 9.97 -10.14
N PRO A 82 -8.84 9.42 -11.26
CA PRO A 82 -8.62 10.20 -12.48
C PRO A 82 -9.86 10.98 -12.92
N GLY A 83 -9.69 12.28 -13.20
CA GLY A 83 -10.75 13.20 -13.60
C GLY A 83 -11.52 13.84 -12.45
N ASP A 84 -11.40 13.34 -11.23
CA ASP A 84 -12.09 13.93 -10.08
C ASP A 84 -11.47 15.27 -9.69
N PRO A 85 -12.28 16.29 -9.30
CA PRO A 85 -11.76 17.52 -8.70
C PRO A 85 -11.45 17.31 -7.22
N VAL A 86 -10.34 17.87 -6.75
CA VAL A 86 -9.94 17.91 -5.34
C VAL A 86 -9.88 19.37 -4.90
N ASP A 87 -10.81 19.76 -4.05
CA ASP A 87 -10.81 21.08 -3.42
C ASP A 87 -9.89 21.08 -2.20
N LEU A 88 -8.73 21.69 -2.35
CA LEU A 88 -7.71 21.75 -1.31
C LEU A 88 -8.15 22.58 -0.11
N SER A 89 -9.08 23.53 -0.28
CA SER A 89 -9.57 24.38 0.81
C SER A 89 -10.44 23.62 1.81
N GLN A 90 -11.00 22.47 1.41
CA GLN A 90 -11.85 21.63 2.26
C GLN A 90 -11.08 20.55 3.00
N LEU A 91 -9.76 20.43 2.76
CA LEU A 91 -8.94 19.41 3.41
C LEU A 91 -8.46 19.92 4.79
N GLU A 92 -8.40 18.99 5.74
CA GLU A 92 -7.80 19.28 7.04
C GLU A 92 -6.27 19.30 6.94
N TYR A 93 -5.65 20.35 7.42
CA TYR A 93 -4.20 20.53 7.47
C TYR A 93 -3.70 20.63 8.90
N VAL A 94 -2.51 20.09 9.16
CA VAL A 94 -1.80 20.28 10.42
C VAL A 94 -1.04 21.62 10.35
N THR A 95 -1.36 22.54 11.25
CA THR A 95 -0.82 23.91 11.22
C THR A 95 0.70 24.00 11.29
N ALA A 96 1.37 22.98 11.85
CA ALA A 96 2.83 22.94 12.01
C ALA A 96 3.57 22.44 10.76
N ILE A 97 2.86 21.92 9.75
CA ILE A 97 3.47 21.39 8.53
C ILE A 97 3.35 22.43 7.42
N PRO A 98 4.46 22.81 6.77
CA PRO A 98 4.39 23.71 5.62
C PRO A 98 3.52 23.10 4.51
N ILE A 99 2.50 23.82 4.08
CA ILE A 99 1.65 23.42 2.96
C ILE A 99 2.35 23.88 1.69
N PRO A 100 2.46 23.02 0.65
CA PRO A 100 2.89 23.49 -0.66
C PRO A 100 1.99 24.62 -1.15
N VAL A 101 2.58 25.66 -1.72
CA VAL A 101 1.81 26.75 -2.32
C VAL A 101 1.34 26.27 -3.69
N TRP A 102 0.06 25.94 -3.79
CA TRP A 102 -0.58 25.61 -5.04
C TRP A 102 -1.13 26.88 -5.70
N GLU A 103 -0.94 27.03 -7.00
CA GLU A 103 -1.50 28.17 -7.75
C GLU A 103 -3.03 28.09 -7.83
N GLU A 104 -3.57 26.87 -7.77
CA GLU A 104 -5.00 26.59 -7.85
C GLU A 104 -5.52 26.00 -6.54
N THR A 105 -6.70 26.43 -6.12
CA THR A 105 -7.38 25.88 -4.94
C THR A 105 -8.03 24.53 -5.24
N VAL A 106 -8.40 24.28 -6.51
CA VAL A 106 -9.00 23.04 -6.96
C VAL A 106 -8.05 22.38 -7.95
N LEU A 107 -7.62 21.17 -7.63
CA LEU A 107 -6.80 20.33 -8.52
C LEU A 107 -7.66 19.28 -9.20
N THR A 108 -7.45 19.04 -10.49
CA THR A 108 -8.03 17.88 -11.18
C THR A 108 -7.03 16.74 -11.22
N VAL A 109 -7.44 15.56 -10.79
CA VAL A 109 -6.57 14.37 -10.79
C VAL A 109 -6.27 13.96 -12.23
N PRO A 110 -4.98 13.90 -12.64
CA PRO A 110 -4.59 13.50 -14.00
C PRO A 110 -4.97 12.04 -14.31
N GLU A 111 -5.08 11.74 -15.60
CA GLU A 111 -5.28 10.37 -16.09
C GLU A 111 -4.20 9.42 -15.55
N GLY A 112 -4.65 8.25 -15.08
CA GLY A 112 -3.77 7.23 -14.51
C GLY A 112 -3.16 7.59 -13.16
N CYS A 113 -3.62 8.66 -12.52
CA CYS A 113 -3.17 9.13 -11.22
C CYS A 113 -4.29 9.11 -10.18
N TYR A 114 -3.91 9.16 -8.91
CA TYR A 114 -4.81 9.14 -7.76
C TYR A 114 -4.37 10.17 -6.73
N PHE A 115 -5.32 10.75 -6.02
CA PHE A 115 -5.06 11.56 -4.84
C PHE A 115 -5.35 10.73 -3.60
N VAL A 116 -4.40 10.68 -2.65
CA VAL A 116 -4.45 9.74 -1.52
C VAL A 116 -4.28 10.46 -0.20
N LEU A 117 -5.02 10.02 0.80
CA LEU A 117 -5.00 10.57 2.15
C LEU A 117 -4.78 9.46 3.19
N GLY A 118 -4.21 9.84 4.33
CA GLY A 118 -4.30 9.02 5.53
C GLY A 118 -5.60 9.28 6.27
N ASP A 119 -6.14 8.26 6.92
CA ASP A 119 -7.38 8.36 7.68
C ASP A 119 -7.21 9.22 8.95
N ASN A 120 -5.97 9.30 9.48
CA ASN A 120 -5.61 10.18 10.57
C ASN A 120 -4.96 11.46 10.03
N ALA A 121 -5.78 12.48 9.77
CA ALA A 121 -5.33 13.73 9.19
C ALA A 121 -4.19 14.41 9.96
N GLN A 122 -4.19 14.27 11.30
CA GLN A 122 -3.22 14.91 12.20
C GLN A 122 -1.84 14.22 12.18
N ASN A 123 -1.80 12.95 11.78
CA ASN A 123 -0.58 12.12 11.81
C ASN A 123 -0.23 11.54 10.43
N SER A 124 -0.72 12.15 9.34
CA SER A 124 -0.47 11.65 8.00
C SER A 124 0.32 12.62 7.15
N TRP A 125 1.43 12.15 6.61
CA TRP A 125 2.16 12.77 5.51
C TRP A 125 1.69 12.14 4.20
N ASP A 126 0.87 12.86 3.41
CA ASP A 126 0.19 12.34 2.23
C ASP A 126 0.09 13.40 1.12
N SER A 127 -0.80 13.19 0.15
CA SER A 127 -0.97 14.05 -1.04
C SER A 127 -1.12 15.53 -0.72
N ARG A 128 -1.61 15.90 0.46
CA ARG A 128 -1.74 17.29 0.90
C ARG A 128 -0.41 18.03 1.02
N TYR A 129 0.66 17.28 1.31
CA TYR A 129 1.95 17.84 1.69
C TYR A 129 3.05 17.53 0.67
N TRP A 130 2.78 16.67 -0.32
CA TRP A 130 3.79 16.29 -1.31
C TRP A 130 3.91 17.34 -2.41
N ALA A 131 5.13 17.65 -2.83
CA ALA A 131 5.38 18.53 -3.98
C ALA A 131 4.74 18.00 -5.28
N GLN A 132 4.64 16.67 -5.40
CA GLN A 132 3.88 15.97 -6.43
C GLN A 132 2.71 15.26 -5.72
N PRO A 133 1.49 15.84 -5.69
CA PRO A 133 0.39 15.34 -4.87
C PRO A 133 -0.22 14.06 -5.41
N PHE A 134 0.00 13.76 -6.68
CA PHE A 134 -0.62 12.62 -7.34
C PHE A 134 0.28 11.39 -7.30
N VAL A 135 -0.35 10.24 -7.12
CA VAL A 135 0.27 8.90 -7.16
C VAL A 135 -0.12 8.26 -8.48
N SER A 136 0.86 7.88 -9.28
CA SER A 136 0.59 7.16 -10.53
C SER A 136 0.13 5.72 -10.24
N ARG A 137 -0.62 5.15 -11.19
CA ARG A 137 -1.05 3.75 -11.13
C ARG A 137 0.12 2.77 -10.93
N GLN A 138 1.29 3.09 -11.49
CA GLN A 138 2.49 2.25 -11.40
C GLN A 138 3.11 2.23 -10.00
N GLN A 139 2.91 3.27 -9.21
CA GLN A 139 3.38 3.34 -7.83
C GLN A 139 2.52 2.53 -6.87
N ILE A 140 1.31 2.11 -7.28
CA ILE A 140 0.42 1.28 -6.46
C ILE A 140 0.88 -0.17 -6.57
N VAL A 141 1.43 -0.68 -5.48
CA VAL A 141 2.02 -2.03 -5.39
C VAL A 141 0.97 -3.09 -5.09
N ALA A 142 -0.02 -2.75 -4.24
CA ALA A 142 -1.09 -3.67 -3.87
C ALA A 142 -2.31 -2.90 -3.33
N LYS A 143 -3.48 -3.56 -3.37
CA LYS A 143 -4.71 -3.11 -2.70
C LYS A 143 -4.91 -3.91 -1.42
N LEU A 144 -5.30 -3.26 -0.33
CA LEU A 144 -5.58 -3.91 0.95
C LEU A 144 -6.79 -4.85 0.82
N ILE A 145 -6.65 -6.07 1.35
CA ILE A 145 -7.76 -7.03 1.50
C ILE A 145 -8.21 -7.08 2.95
N ASN A 146 -7.25 -7.16 3.88
CA ASN A 146 -7.51 -7.35 5.29
C ASN A 146 -6.39 -6.79 6.16
N SER A 147 -6.71 -6.49 7.42
CA SER A 147 -5.75 -6.12 8.44
C SER A 147 -5.93 -7.01 9.67
N PHE A 148 -4.83 -7.38 10.29
CA PHE A 148 -4.80 -8.17 11.52
C PHE A 148 -4.17 -7.32 12.61
N CYS A 149 -5.00 -6.84 13.55
CA CYS A 149 -4.48 -6.18 14.73
C CYS A 149 -3.86 -7.23 15.65
N HIS A 150 -2.59 -7.05 16.02
CA HIS A 150 -1.95 -7.82 17.07
C HIS A 150 -2.25 -7.14 18.41
N CYS A 151 -3.54 -7.04 18.76
CA CYS A 151 -3.92 -6.72 20.11
C CYS A 151 -3.59 -7.93 20.99
N LEU A 152 -2.37 -8.00 21.47
CA LEU A 152 -2.09 -8.72 22.70
C LEU A 152 -2.75 -7.87 23.79
N ASP A 153 -3.89 -8.32 24.28
CA ASP A 153 -4.51 -7.79 25.48
C ASP A 153 -3.45 -7.69 26.57
N LYS A 154 -3.21 -6.46 27.03
CA LYS A 154 -2.49 -6.20 28.28
C LYS A 154 -3.49 -5.98 29.37
#